data_1b16dc0ac455d2b0f4e23988233ca6bf
#
_entry.id   1b16dc0ac455d2b0f4e23988233ca6bf
#
_cell.length_a   1.000
_cell.length_b   1.000
_cell.length_c   1.000
_cell.angle_alpha   90.00
_cell.angle_beta   90.00
_cell.angle_gamma   90.00
#
_symmetry.space_group_name_H-M   'P 1'
#
loop_
_entity.id
_entity.type
_entity.pdbx_description
1 polymer ?
#
loop_
_entity_poly.entity_id
_entity_poly.type
_entity_poly.pdbx_seq_one_letter_code
_entity_poly.pdbx_strand_id
1 'polypeptide(L)'
;MKKLILTFIILSSITTTTTPIENPYTIRIFTKEDAKPFLPFVAQLRINIFREYPYLYEGNLKEEMDDLEHCAQLTDNALAIAFHENTPVGFLYGIPLVEFSSHFENPVLDLFKEKELIPEACYYFADIIIVPEHRGNNLSKKLFNALETYAQERGYHSASFITESHESHPLKPLNYKQLEPLWYSLQYKKTGLTSYGSWQTHQPDGSVIRQRHSADIWFKYLTK
;
A
#
# COMPACT_ATOMS: atom_id res chain seq x y z
N MET A 1 2.46 20.43 82.21
CA MET A 1 1.94 21.02 80.95
C MET A 1 2.72 20.36 79.81
N LYS A 2 2.05 19.40 79.14
CA LYS A 2 2.61 18.70 77.95
C LYS A 2 2.20 19.45 76.69
N LYS A 3 3.18 19.96 75.93
CA LYS A 3 2.98 20.61 74.62
C LYS A 3 2.77 19.49 73.55
N LEU A 4 1.62 19.51 72.91
CA LEU A 4 1.27 18.66 71.78
C LEU A 4 1.87 19.35 70.53
N ILE A 5 2.84 18.69 69.85
CA ILE A 5 3.37 19.16 68.58
C ILE A 5 2.53 18.47 67.50
N LEU A 6 1.75 19.27 66.77
CA LEU A 6 0.97 18.80 65.62
C LEU A 6 1.83 18.85 64.37
N THR A 7 2.27 17.69 63.87
CA THR A 7 3.04 17.60 62.61
C THR A 7 2.05 17.56 61.42
N PHE A 8 2.04 18.62 60.62
CA PHE A 8 1.29 18.67 59.38
C PHE A 8 2.08 17.90 58.28
N ILE A 9 1.59 16.75 57.84
CA ILE A 9 2.09 16.06 56.64
C ILE A 9 1.37 16.69 55.44
N ILE A 10 2.13 17.49 54.65
CA ILE A 10 1.65 17.98 53.35
C ILE A 10 1.84 16.83 52.36
N LEU A 11 0.75 16.13 51.99
CA LEU A 11 0.74 15.23 50.85
C LEU A 11 0.73 16.09 49.55
N SER A 12 1.88 16.26 48.93
CA SER A 12 1.96 16.77 47.57
C SER A 12 1.50 15.68 46.60
N SER A 13 0.30 15.83 46.06
CA SER A 13 -0.18 15.02 44.95
C SER A 13 0.63 15.32 43.71
N ILE A 14 1.55 14.41 43.32
CA ILE A 14 2.25 14.44 42.04
C ILE A 14 1.23 14.03 41.00
N THR A 15 0.62 15.00 40.33
CA THR A 15 -0.16 14.76 39.10
C THR A 15 0.84 14.45 37.99
N THR A 16 1.02 13.17 37.69
CA THR A 16 1.72 12.74 36.48
C THR A 16 0.84 13.09 35.29
N THR A 17 1.11 14.21 34.64
CA THR A 17 0.56 14.51 33.32
C THR A 17 1.17 13.53 32.34
N THR A 18 0.46 12.47 31.97
CA THR A 18 0.78 11.63 30.81
C THR A 18 0.51 12.49 29.57
N THR A 19 1.58 13.07 29.00
CA THR A 19 1.52 13.62 27.64
C THR A 19 1.06 12.49 26.72
N PRO A 20 0.04 12.71 25.83
CA PRO A 20 -0.30 11.72 24.82
C PRO A 20 0.95 11.39 24.03
N ILE A 21 1.28 10.11 23.89
CA ILE A 21 2.36 9.69 23.00
C ILE A 21 1.92 10.09 21.60
N GLU A 22 2.52 11.16 21.09
CA GLU A 22 2.25 11.66 19.75
C GLU A 22 2.57 10.54 18.77
N ASN A 23 1.65 10.26 17.84
CA ASN A 23 1.85 9.19 16.86
C ASN A 23 3.03 9.58 15.95
N PRO A 24 4.17 8.87 15.97
CA PRO A 24 5.37 9.27 15.24
C PRO A 24 5.22 9.15 13.72
N TYR A 25 4.05 8.65 13.25
CA TYR A 25 3.82 8.41 11.83
C TYR A 25 2.90 9.47 11.22
N THR A 26 3.35 10.03 10.09
CA THR A 26 2.56 10.94 9.24
C THR A 26 2.39 10.35 7.84
N ILE A 27 1.28 10.69 7.18
CA ILE A 27 1.05 10.36 5.76
C ILE A 27 1.05 11.67 4.98
N ARG A 28 1.81 11.69 3.88
CA ARG A 28 1.83 12.82 2.94
C ARG A 28 1.61 12.31 1.52
N ILE A 29 0.88 13.08 0.71
CA ILE A 29 0.59 12.77 -0.70
C ILE A 29 1.48 13.66 -1.57
N PHE A 30 2.11 13.04 -2.56
CA PHE A 30 2.97 13.69 -3.55
C PHE A 30 2.45 13.35 -4.95
N THR A 31 2.53 14.32 -5.85
CA THR A 31 2.08 14.18 -7.24
C THR A 31 3.12 14.75 -8.18
N LYS A 32 3.22 14.23 -9.38
CA LYS A 32 4.09 14.77 -10.45
C LYS A 32 5.52 15.05 -9.97
N GLU A 33 6.00 16.27 -10.11
CA GLU A 33 7.37 16.69 -9.77
C GLU A 33 7.69 16.48 -8.29
N ASP A 34 6.70 16.69 -7.39
CA ASP A 34 6.90 16.53 -5.94
C ASP A 34 7.11 15.07 -5.53
N ALA A 35 6.67 14.11 -6.35
CA ALA A 35 6.89 12.69 -6.12
C ALA A 35 8.32 12.26 -6.51
N LYS A 36 8.96 12.92 -7.48
CA LYS A 36 10.27 12.51 -8.03
C LYS A 36 11.36 12.26 -6.99
N PRO A 37 11.55 13.08 -5.95
CA PRO A 37 12.57 12.82 -4.93
C PRO A 37 12.40 11.48 -4.19
N PHE A 38 11.20 10.89 -4.22
CA PHE A 38 10.88 9.65 -3.53
C PHE A 38 10.88 8.41 -4.42
N LEU A 39 10.93 8.57 -5.75
CA LEU A 39 10.94 7.43 -6.68
C LEU A 39 12.09 6.46 -6.44
N PRO A 40 13.34 6.89 -6.14
CA PRO A 40 14.42 5.95 -5.80
C PRO A 40 14.11 5.09 -4.57
N PHE A 41 13.47 5.66 -3.53
CA PHE A 41 13.01 4.91 -2.37
C PHE A 41 11.94 3.88 -2.75
N VAL A 42 10.95 4.30 -3.55
CA VAL A 42 9.87 3.41 -4.04
C VAL A 42 10.45 2.26 -4.86
N ALA A 43 11.30 2.55 -5.86
CA ALA A 43 11.92 1.55 -6.72
C ALA A 43 12.72 0.51 -5.92
N GLN A 44 13.58 0.98 -5.01
CA GLN A 44 14.38 0.08 -4.19
C GLN A 44 13.52 -0.79 -3.26
N LEU A 45 12.47 -0.21 -2.69
CA LEU A 45 11.59 -0.94 -1.79
C LEU A 45 10.74 -1.97 -2.55
N ARG A 46 10.29 -1.68 -3.77
CA ARG A 46 9.62 -2.64 -4.68
C ARG A 46 10.51 -3.84 -4.95
N ILE A 47 11.75 -3.62 -5.42
CA ILE A 47 12.70 -4.70 -5.71
C ILE A 47 12.92 -5.58 -4.48
N ASN A 48 13.15 -4.97 -3.32
CA ASN A 48 13.45 -5.71 -2.10
C ASN A 48 12.28 -6.57 -1.62
N ILE A 49 11.08 -6.00 -1.60
CA ILE A 49 9.89 -6.66 -1.04
C ILE A 49 9.24 -7.61 -2.04
N PHE A 50 9.20 -7.25 -3.32
CA PHE A 50 8.63 -8.14 -4.33
C PHE A 50 9.54 -9.31 -4.71
N ARG A 51 10.81 -9.29 -4.33
CA ARG A 51 11.69 -10.47 -4.39
C ARG A 51 11.21 -11.59 -3.47
N GLU A 52 10.48 -11.26 -2.41
CA GLU A 52 9.90 -12.24 -1.51
C GLU A 52 8.62 -12.86 -2.07
N TYR A 53 8.18 -13.98 -1.47
CA TYR A 53 6.88 -14.58 -1.74
C TYR A 53 5.75 -13.58 -1.40
N PRO A 54 4.68 -13.43 -2.19
CA PRO A 54 4.27 -14.29 -3.32
C PRO A 54 4.84 -13.92 -4.70
N TYR A 55 5.43 -12.74 -4.87
CA TYR A 55 5.81 -12.23 -6.20
C TYR A 55 7.06 -12.87 -6.77
N LEU A 56 8.06 -13.16 -5.92
CA LEU A 56 9.34 -13.78 -6.31
C LEU A 56 10.01 -13.03 -7.48
N TYR A 57 9.80 -11.72 -7.55
CA TYR A 57 10.17 -10.86 -8.64
C TYR A 57 11.68 -10.57 -8.68
N GLU A 58 12.29 -10.75 -9.83
CA GLU A 58 13.66 -10.28 -10.10
C GLU A 58 13.59 -8.91 -10.76
N GLY A 59 13.72 -7.85 -9.94
CA GLY A 59 13.62 -6.47 -10.37
C GLY A 59 14.96 -5.87 -10.82
N ASN A 60 14.89 -4.90 -11.73
CA ASN A 60 16.02 -4.11 -12.20
C ASN A 60 15.78 -2.63 -11.85
N LEU A 61 16.71 -2.00 -11.13
CA LEU A 61 16.52 -0.63 -10.63
C LEU A 61 16.27 0.38 -11.74
N LYS A 62 16.95 0.22 -12.90
CA LYS A 62 16.76 1.13 -14.02
C LYS A 62 15.36 1.01 -14.61
N GLU A 63 14.89 -0.23 -14.81
CA GLU A 63 13.53 -0.49 -15.34
C GLU A 63 12.47 0.03 -14.38
N GLU A 64 12.62 -0.23 -13.07
CA GLU A 64 11.72 0.30 -12.04
C GLU A 64 11.66 1.83 -12.03
N MET A 65 12.81 2.50 -12.17
CA MET A 65 12.86 3.95 -12.23
C MET A 65 12.21 4.50 -13.50
N ASP A 66 12.49 3.89 -14.68
CA ASP A 66 11.90 4.29 -15.95
C ASP A 66 10.36 4.17 -15.91
N ASP A 67 9.83 3.08 -15.33
CA ASP A 67 8.38 2.85 -15.15
C ASP A 67 7.75 3.85 -14.17
N LEU A 68 8.37 4.08 -13.01
CA LEU A 68 7.88 5.03 -12.02
C LEU A 68 7.91 6.47 -12.53
N GLU A 69 8.95 6.86 -13.28
CA GLU A 69 9.02 8.18 -13.91
C GLU A 69 7.93 8.35 -14.97
N HIS A 70 7.65 7.31 -15.76
CA HIS A 70 6.51 7.32 -16.69
C HIS A 70 5.19 7.48 -15.95
N CYS A 71 4.94 6.65 -14.94
CA CYS A 71 3.72 6.72 -14.13
C CYS A 71 3.54 8.08 -13.45
N ALA A 72 4.63 8.73 -13.01
CA ALA A 72 4.59 10.04 -12.37
C ALA A 72 4.11 11.17 -13.31
N GLN A 73 4.13 10.96 -14.64
CA GLN A 73 3.61 11.92 -15.63
C GLN A 73 2.11 11.73 -15.91
N LEU A 74 1.52 10.60 -15.53
CA LEU A 74 0.11 10.31 -15.77
C LEU A 74 -0.79 11.32 -15.02
N THR A 75 -1.95 11.59 -15.58
CA THR A 75 -2.93 12.48 -14.98
C THR A 75 -3.45 11.87 -13.68
N ASP A 76 -3.66 12.71 -12.66
CA ASP A 76 -4.19 12.31 -11.36
C ASP A 76 -3.43 11.16 -10.66
N ASN A 77 -2.16 10.91 -11.03
CA ASN A 77 -1.33 10.01 -10.23
C ASN A 77 -1.08 10.58 -8.83
N ALA A 78 -0.91 9.72 -7.83
CA ALA A 78 -0.56 10.12 -6.49
C ALA A 78 0.26 9.06 -5.76
N LEU A 79 1.28 9.52 -5.06
CA LEU A 79 2.14 8.72 -4.20
C LEU A 79 1.89 9.13 -2.74
N ALA A 80 1.17 8.31 -1.98
CA ALA A 80 1.05 8.49 -0.55
C ALA A 80 2.23 7.82 0.16
N ILE A 81 2.97 8.57 0.96
CA ILE A 81 4.13 8.08 1.71
C ILE A 81 3.86 8.16 3.20
N ALA A 82 4.12 7.06 3.90
CA ALA A 82 4.18 7.00 5.34
C ALA A 82 5.59 7.37 5.80
N PHE A 83 5.66 8.33 6.72
CA PHE A 83 6.90 8.74 7.38
C PHE A 83 6.87 8.35 8.84
N HIS A 84 7.98 7.85 9.33
CA HIS A 84 8.31 7.81 10.75
C HIS A 84 9.24 8.99 11.02
N GLU A 85 8.73 9.99 11.74
CA GLU A 85 9.38 11.31 11.82
C GLU A 85 9.58 11.90 10.40
N ASN A 86 10.81 11.96 9.90
CA ASN A 86 11.14 12.45 8.54
C ASN A 86 11.63 11.35 7.58
N THR A 87 11.68 10.10 8.04
CA THR A 87 12.15 8.97 7.23
C THR A 87 10.97 8.28 6.55
N PRO A 88 10.97 8.10 5.20
CA PRO A 88 9.93 7.34 4.52
C PRO A 88 10.04 5.86 4.89
N VAL A 89 8.91 5.25 5.29
CA VAL A 89 8.86 3.87 5.80
C VAL A 89 7.80 3.01 5.11
N GLY A 90 7.12 3.55 4.13
CA GLY A 90 6.15 2.82 3.31
C GLY A 90 5.43 3.75 2.37
N PHE A 91 4.74 3.16 1.39
CA PHE A 91 3.98 3.94 0.40
C PHE A 91 2.76 3.18 -0.11
N LEU A 92 1.85 3.91 -0.73
CA LEU A 92 0.78 3.43 -1.60
C LEU A 92 0.78 4.30 -2.84
N TYR A 93 0.85 3.68 -4.03
CA TYR A 93 0.84 4.39 -5.30
C TYR A 93 -0.50 4.20 -6.00
N GLY A 94 -1.09 5.30 -6.46
CA GLY A 94 -2.40 5.31 -7.09
C GLY A 94 -2.43 6.05 -8.43
N ILE A 95 -3.22 5.52 -9.37
CA ILE A 95 -3.31 5.97 -10.76
C ILE A 95 -4.76 5.74 -11.24
N PRO A 96 -5.33 6.54 -12.15
CA PRO A 96 -6.59 6.18 -12.81
C PRO A 96 -6.50 4.82 -13.50
N LEU A 97 -7.50 3.95 -13.31
CA LEU A 97 -7.48 2.60 -13.88
C LEU A 97 -7.31 2.61 -15.40
N VAL A 98 -7.96 3.53 -16.08
CA VAL A 98 -7.90 3.63 -17.55
C VAL A 98 -6.49 3.96 -18.07
N GLU A 99 -5.71 4.77 -17.33
CA GLU A 99 -4.34 5.11 -17.70
C GLU A 99 -3.37 3.96 -17.41
N PHE A 100 -3.66 3.15 -16.39
CA PHE A 100 -2.84 1.98 -16.02
C PHE A 100 -3.18 0.71 -16.82
N SER A 101 -4.29 0.72 -17.55
CA SER A 101 -4.84 -0.49 -18.21
C SER A 101 -3.89 -1.19 -19.19
N SER A 102 -2.96 -0.47 -19.81
CA SER A 102 -1.95 -1.03 -20.72
C SER A 102 -0.93 -1.95 -20.04
N HIS A 103 -0.83 -1.92 -18.72
CA HIS A 103 0.04 -2.81 -17.94
C HIS A 103 -0.55 -4.21 -17.71
N PHE A 104 -1.83 -4.42 -18.02
CA PHE A 104 -2.47 -5.73 -17.95
C PHE A 104 -2.34 -6.47 -19.29
N GLU A 105 -2.10 -7.78 -19.24
CA GLU A 105 -2.04 -8.63 -20.44
C GLU A 105 -3.43 -9.01 -20.99
N ASN A 106 -4.48 -8.72 -20.25
CA ASN A 106 -5.86 -9.00 -20.63
C ASN A 106 -6.72 -7.72 -20.61
N PRO A 107 -7.87 -7.69 -21.28
CA PRO A 107 -8.71 -6.50 -21.41
C PRO A 107 -9.47 -6.18 -20.11
N VAL A 108 -8.78 -5.82 -19.05
CA VAL A 108 -9.36 -5.56 -17.70
C VAL A 108 -10.49 -4.54 -17.77
N LEU A 109 -10.38 -3.49 -18.60
CA LEU A 109 -11.45 -2.49 -18.74
C LEU A 109 -12.75 -3.09 -19.26
N ASP A 110 -12.67 -4.03 -20.22
CA ASP A 110 -13.87 -4.69 -20.77
C ASP A 110 -14.48 -5.64 -19.74
N LEU A 111 -13.63 -6.37 -18.99
CA LEU A 111 -14.09 -7.21 -17.87
C LEU A 111 -14.82 -6.39 -16.80
N PHE A 112 -14.37 -5.18 -16.51
CA PHE A 112 -15.07 -4.26 -15.59
C PHE A 112 -16.46 -3.91 -16.13
N LYS A 113 -16.55 -3.54 -17.43
CA LYS A 113 -17.84 -3.19 -18.09
C LYS A 113 -18.81 -4.37 -18.09
N GLU A 114 -18.35 -5.61 -18.32
CA GLU A 114 -19.16 -6.82 -18.23
C GLU A 114 -19.75 -7.05 -16.82
N LYS A 115 -19.12 -6.51 -15.79
CA LYS A 115 -19.62 -6.53 -14.40
C LYS A 115 -20.36 -5.24 -14.01
N GLU A 116 -20.73 -4.41 -14.99
CA GLU A 116 -21.39 -3.13 -14.78
C GLU A 116 -20.59 -2.15 -13.88
N LEU A 117 -19.27 -2.36 -13.81
CA LEU A 117 -18.35 -1.44 -13.15
C LEU A 117 -17.88 -0.39 -14.16
N ILE A 118 -17.62 0.82 -13.71
CA ILE A 118 -17.24 1.95 -14.57
C ILE A 118 -15.73 2.20 -14.43
N PRO A 119 -14.90 1.73 -15.41
CA PRO A 119 -13.45 1.87 -15.33
C PRO A 119 -12.98 3.33 -15.24
N GLU A 120 -13.67 4.23 -15.94
CA GLU A 120 -13.35 5.67 -16.01
C GLU A 120 -13.55 6.36 -14.65
N ALA A 121 -14.40 5.80 -13.79
CA ALA A 121 -14.64 6.29 -12.43
C ALA A 121 -13.87 5.51 -11.35
N CYS A 122 -12.94 4.63 -11.76
CA CYS A 122 -12.17 3.79 -10.87
C CYS A 122 -10.73 4.28 -10.74
N TYR A 123 -10.29 4.42 -9.48
CA TYR A 123 -8.90 4.71 -9.15
C TYR A 123 -8.18 3.41 -8.80
N TYR A 124 -7.02 3.16 -9.41
CA TYR A 124 -6.27 1.92 -9.24
C TYR A 124 -5.10 2.12 -8.27
N PHE A 125 -5.00 1.26 -7.28
CA PHE A 125 -3.87 1.22 -6.35
C PHE A 125 -2.87 0.18 -6.85
N ALA A 126 -1.75 0.67 -7.39
CA ALA A 126 -0.76 -0.20 -8.03
C ALA A 126 0.01 -1.02 -6.99
N ASP A 127 0.57 -0.36 -5.99
CA ASP A 127 1.42 -1.02 -5.00
C ASP A 127 1.22 -0.44 -3.62
N ILE A 128 1.15 -1.32 -2.61
CA ILE A 128 1.27 -0.94 -1.21
C ILE A 128 2.42 -1.69 -0.55
N ILE A 129 3.40 -0.96 -0.06
CA ILE A 129 4.55 -1.55 0.62
C ILE A 129 4.85 -0.78 1.91
N ILE A 130 5.11 -1.53 2.99
CA ILE A 130 5.57 -0.99 4.27
C ILE A 130 6.83 -1.75 4.66
N VAL A 131 7.88 -1.00 5.00
CA VAL A 131 9.13 -1.53 5.53
C VAL A 131 8.82 -2.45 6.72
N PRO A 132 9.38 -3.68 6.76
CA PRO A 132 9.00 -4.72 7.73
C PRO A 132 8.99 -4.25 9.19
N GLU A 133 9.98 -3.47 9.61
CA GLU A 133 10.17 -2.96 10.96
C GLU A 133 9.07 -1.98 11.41
N HIS A 134 8.33 -1.41 10.43
CA HIS A 134 7.25 -0.45 10.68
C HIS A 134 5.84 -1.05 10.49
N ARG A 135 5.75 -2.36 10.19
CA ARG A 135 4.46 -3.06 10.09
C ARG A 135 3.76 -3.14 11.46
N GLY A 136 2.46 -3.39 11.47
CA GLY A 136 1.67 -3.45 12.71
C GLY A 136 1.24 -2.09 13.29
N ASN A 137 1.66 -0.96 12.72
CA ASN A 137 1.33 0.40 13.15
C ASN A 137 0.12 1.02 12.42
N ASN A 138 -0.73 0.18 11.84
CA ASN A 138 -1.94 0.59 11.10
C ASN A 138 -1.66 1.50 9.87
N LEU A 139 -0.43 1.45 9.32
CA LEU A 139 -0.01 2.31 8.22
C LEU A 139 -0.76 2.01 6.93
N SER A 140 -1.04 0.73 6.65
CA SER A 140 -1.83 0.34 5.47
C SER A 140 -3.17 1.06 5.44
N LYS A 141 -3.92 1.02 6.55
CA LYS A 141 -5.21 1.70 6.65
C LYS A 141 -5.09 3.21 6.47
N LYS A 142 -4.05 3.83 7.02
CA LYS A 142 -3.81 5.27 6.87
C LYS A 142 -3.49 5.64 5.42
N LEU A 143 -2.66 4.84 4.73
CA LEU A 143 -2.30 5.03 3.33
C LEU A 143 -3.52 4.88 2.41
N PHE A 144 -4.32 3.81 2.60
CA PHE A 144 -5.57 3.62 1.85
C PHE A 144 -6.52 4.79 2.07
N ASN A 145 -6.81 5.18 3.30
CA ASN A 145 -7.70 6.30 3.58
C ASN A 145 -7.23 7.60 2.92
N ALA A 146 -5.92 7.87 2.92
CA ALA A 146 -5.36 9.07 2.29
C ALA A 146 -5.60 9.08 0.77
N LEU A 147 -5.30 7.97 0.06
CA LEU A 147 -5.52 7.91 -1.39
C LEU A 147 -6.99 7.72 -1.78
N GLU A 148 -7.81 7.08 -0.97
CA GLU A 148 -9.26 7.04 -1.19
C GLU A 148 -9.85 8.45 -1.11
N THR A 149 -9.45 9.26 -0.12
CA THR A 149 -9.86 10.67 -0.02
C THR A 149 -9.37 11.47 -1.23
N TYR A 150 -8.11 11.31 -1.62
CA TYR A 150 -7.53 11.97 -2.80
C TYR A 150 -8.32 11.62 -4.08
N ALA A 151 -8.67 10.36 -4.29
CA ALA A 151 -9.44 9.90 -5.43
C ALA A 151 -10.87 10.48 -5.43
N GLN A 152 -11.55 10.48 -4.28
CA GLN A 152 -12.89 11.06 -4.13
C GLN A 152 -12.93 12.57 -4.44
N GLU A 153 -11.95 13.34 -3.97
CA GLU A 153 -11.82 14.78 -4.24
C GLU A 153 -11.65 15.07 -5.74
N ARG A 154 -11.17 14.08 -6.53
CA ARG A 154 -11.02 14.16 -8.00
C ARG A 154 -12.17 13.56 -8.79
N GLY A 155 -13.23 13.12 -8.09
CA GLY A 155 -14.44 12.62 -8.73
C GLY A 155 -14.39 11.13 -9.07
N TYR A 156 -13.42 10.36 -8.58
CA TYR A 156 -13.46 8.90 -8.66
C TYR A 156 -14.45 8.35 -7.64
N HIS A 157 -15.25 7.38 -8.05
CA HIS A 157 -16.32 6.81 -7.23
C HIS A 157 -16.02 5.40 -6.74
N SER A 158 -14.92 4.83 -7.21
CA SER A 158 -14.48 3.49 -6.83
C SER A 158 -12.96 3.40 -6.82
N ALA A 159 -12.45 2.38 -6.11
CA ALA A 159 -11.05 2.03 -6.12
C ALA A 159 -10.89 0.52 -6.32
N SER A 160 -9.79 0.13 -6.96
CA SER A 160 -9.43 -1.25 -7.21
C SER A 160 -7.93 -1.48 -7.05
N PHE A 161 -7.55 -2.73 -6.84
CA PHE A 161 -6.18 -3.22 -6.88
C PHE A 161 -6.19 -4.71 -7.20
N ILE A 162 -5.02 -5.28 -7.46
CA ILE A 162 -4.86 -6.72 -7.68
C ILE A 162 -4.01 -7.34 -6.59
N THR A 163 -4.23 -8.62 -6.32
CA THR A 163 -3.36 -9.43 -5.46
C THR A 163 -3.05 -10.75 -6.10
N GLU A 164 -1.79 -11.11 -6.14
CA GLU A 164 -1.39 -12.41 -6.61
C GLU A 164 -1.78 -13.51 -5.60
N SER A 165 -2.25 -14.63 -6.12
CA SER A 165 -2.71 -15.77 -5.33
C SER A 165 -1.89 -17.01 -5.68
N HIS A 166 -0.94 -17.37 -4.81
CA HIS A 166 -0.18 -18.62 -4.89
C HIS A 166 -0.44 -19.49 -3.66
N GLU A 167 -1.53 -20.23 -3.65
CA GLU A 167 -1.85 -21.07 -2.48
C GLU A 167 -0.86 -22.22 -2.26
N SER A 168 -0.25 -22.75 -3.31
CA SER A 168 0.58 -23.96 -3.27
C SER A 168 1.95 -23.81 -3.96
N HIS A 169 2.66 -22.72 -3.70
CA HIS A 169 4.01 -22.53 -4.27
C HIS A 169 5.09 -23.13 -3.35
N PRO A 170 6.12 -23.85 -3.89
CA PRO A 170 7.18 -24.46 -3.08
C PRO A 170 7.98 -23.48 -2.21
N LEU A 171 8.10 -22.22 -2.64
CA LEU A 171 8.79 -21.16 -1.90
C LEU A 171 7.90 -20.42 -0.90
N LYS A 172 6.65 -20.87 -0.68
CA LYS A 172 5.76 -20.26 0.31
C LYS A 172 6.30 -20.46 1.71
N PRO A 173 6.58 -19.40 2.49
CA PRO A 173 7.03 -19.56 3.87
C PRO A 173 5.95 -20.21 4.74
N LEU A 174 6.36 -21.10 5.67
CA LEU A 174 5.44 -21.78 6.58
C LEU A 174 4.60 -20.81 7.43
N ASN A 175 5.14 -19.65 7.75
CA ASN A 175 4.50 -18.62 8.55
C ASN A 175 3.89 -17.49 7.71
N TYR A 176 3.75 -17.68 6.39
CA TYR A 176 3.16 -16.67 5.51
C TYR A 176 1.73 -16.34 5.93
N LYS A 177 1.46 -15.07 6.13
CA LYS A 177 0.12 -14.57 6.46
C LYS A 177 -0.50 -13.94 5.23
N GLN A 178 -1.64 -14.48 4.82
CA GLN A 178 -2.43 -13.88 3.75
C GLN A 178 -2.93 -12.50 4.15
N LEU A 179 -2.97 -11.57 3.18
CA LEU A 179 -3.41 -10.19 3.40
C LEU A 179 -4.93 -10.00 3.18
N GLU A 180 -5.64 -11.02 2.70
CA GLU A 180 -7.09 -10.94 2.46
C GLU A 180 -7.91 -10.41 3.65
N PRO A 181 -7.65 -10.83 4.92
CA PRO A 181 -8.37 -10.25 6.06
C PRO A 181 -8.19 -8.73 6.19
N LEU A 182 -7.02 -8.20 5.78
CA LEU A 182 -6.79 -6.76 5.73
C LEU A 182 -7.67 -6.11 4.67
N TRP A 183 -7.74 -6.69 3.46
CA TRP A 183 -8.53 -6.15 2.37
C TRP A 183 -10.03 -6.09 2.71
N TYR A 184 -10.56 -7.16 3.29
CA TYR A 184 -11.95 -7.17 3.81
C TYR A 184 -12.15 -6.14 4.91
N SER A 185 -11.19 -5.93 5.82
CA SER A 185 -11.29 -4.91 6.87
C SER A 185 -11.31 -3.48 6.32
N LEU A 186 -10.72 -3.27 5.14
CA LEU A 186 -10.75 -2.02 4.36
C LEU A 186 -12.00 -1.91 3.47
N GLN A 187 -12.92 -2.90 3.54
CA GLN A 187 -14.18 -3.00 2.79
C GLN A 187 -14.02 -3.27 1.29
N TYR A 188 -12.85 -3.76 0.84
CA TYR A 188 -12.69 -4.27 -0.51
C TYR A 188 -13.28 -5.66 -0.64
N LYS A 189 -13.77 -5.98 -1.83
CA LYS A 189 -14.33 -7.30 -2.17
C LYS A 189 -13.69 -7.80 -3.45
N LYS A 190 -13.49 -9.12 -3.54
CA LYS A 190 -13.11 -9.76 -4.80
C LYS A 190 -14.23 -9.62 -5.82
N THR A 191 -13.88 -9.22 -7.03
CA THR A 191 -14.84 -9.07 -8.13
C THR A 191 -15.22 -10.41 -8.80
N GLY A 192 -14.42 -11.45 -8.60
CA GLY A 192 -14.42 -12.67 -9.38
C GLY A 192 -13.79 -12.53 -10.76
N LEU A 193 -13.18 -11.38 -11.06
CA LEU A 193 -12.37 -11.15 -12.25
C LEU A 193 -10.90 -11.44 -11.96
N THR A 194 -10.18 -11.87 -13.01
CA THR A 194 -8.74 -12.17 -12.94
C THR A 194 -7.99 -11.26 -13.90
N SER A 195 -6.90 -10.65 -13.44
CA SER A 195 -5.92 -10.00 -14.29
C SER A 195 -4.71 -10.90 -14.53
N TYR A 196 -3.93 -10.59 -15.55
CA TYR A 196 -2.70 -11.30 -15.89
C TYR A 196 -1.57 -10.31 -16.14
N GLY A 197 -0.36 -10.74 -15.75
CA GLY A 197 0.89 -10.04 -16.02
C GLY A 197 2.05 -11.01 -16.06
N SER A 198 3.19 -10.61 -16.63
CA SER A 198 4.39 -11.47 -16.70
C SER A 198 5.61 -10.69 -16.24
N TRP A 199 6.41 -11.33 -15.39
CA TRP A 199 7.71 -10.79 -14.93
C TRP A 199 8.74 -11.88 -14.75
N GLN A 200 10.00 -11.46 -14.54
CA GLN A 200 11.10 -12.35 -14.20
C GLN A 200 10.89 -12.89 -12.79
N THR A 201 10.80 -14.22 -12.65
CA THR A 201 10.37 -14.89 -11.41
C THR A 201 11.42 -15.89 -10.95
N HIS A 202 11.81 -15.81 -9.68
CA HIS A 202 12.68 -16.78 -9.04
C HIS A 202 12.02 -18.14 -8.91
N GLN A 203 12.76 -19.19 -9.31
CA GLN A 203 12.30 -20.56 -9.23
C GLN A 203 12.94 -21.30 -8.04
N PRO A 204 12.35 -22.42 -7.58
CA PRO A 204 12.89 -23.23 -6.49
C PRO A 204 14.32 -23.77 -6.72
N ASP A 205 14.73 -23.93 -7.97
CA ASP A 205 16.08 -24.38 -8.36
C ASP A 205 17.11 -23.25 -8.44
N GLY A 206 16.70 -22.01 -8.13
CA GLY A 206 17.53 -20.81 -8.17
C GLY A 206 17.59 -20.13 -9.54
N SER A 207 16.96 -20.70 -10.57
CA SER A 207 16.86 -20.04 -11.88
C SER A 207 15.88 -18.86 -11.83
N VAL A 208 15.98 -17.97 -12.84
CA VAL A 208 15.03 -16.87 -13.05
C VAL A 208 14.47 -17.01 -14.45
N ILE A 209 13.16 -17.06 -14.54
CA ILE A 209 12.45 -17.17 -15.82
C ILE A 209 11.34 -16.13 -15.93
N ARG A 210 11.00 -15.70 -17.15
CA ARG A 210 9.79 -14.91 -17.37
C ARG A 210 8.57 -15.82 -17.23
N GLN A 211 7.73 -15.55 -16.24
CA GLN A 211 6.54 -16.34 -15.92
C GLN A 211 5.30 -15.47 -15.96
N ARG A 212 4.20 -16.05 -16.46
CA ARG A 212 2.89 -15.43 -16.44
C ARG A 212 2.21 -15.73 -15.11
N HIS A 213 1.65 -14.70 -14.49
CA HIS A 213 0.96 -14.75 -13.22
C HIS A 213 -0.50 -14.33 -13.37
N SER A 214 -1.33 -14.82 -12.45
CA SER A 214 -2.73 -14.42 -12.35
C SER A 214 -2.96 -13.73 -11.01
N ALA A 215 -3.81 -12.73 -11.01
CA ALA A 215 -4.15 -11.98 -9.81
C ALA A 215 -5.64 -11.73 -9.69
N ASP A 216 -6.16 -11.83 -8.47
CA ASP A 216 -7.54 -11.47 -8.14
C ASP A 216 -7.70 -9.94 -8.15
N ILE A 217 -8.77 -9.47 -8.78
CA ILE A 217 -9.12 -8.05 -8.78
C ILE A 217 -10.04 -7.75 -7.59
N TRP A 218 -9.61 -6.81 -6.75
CA TRP A 218 -10.37 -6.28 -5.62
C TRP A 218 -10.98 -4.93 -5.97
N PHE A 219 -12.16 -4.67 -5.43
CA PHE A 219 -12.95 -3.48 -5.75
C PHE A 219 -13.71 -2.96 -4.53
N LYS A 220 -13.87 -1.63 -4.46
CA LYS A 220 -14.65 -0.92 -3.45
C LYS A 220 -15.30 0.31 -4.06
N TYR A 221 -16.59 0.55 -3.76
CA TYR A 221 -17.18 1.88 -3.99
C TYR A 221 -16.71 2.84 -2.91
N LEU A 222 -16.25 4.02 -3.35
CA LEU A 222 -15.86 5.11 -2.46
C LEU A 222 -17.13 5.92 -2.16
N THR A 223 -17.67 5.76 -0.95
CA THR A 223 -18.82 6.55 -0.48
C THR A 223 -18.33 7.86 0.12
N LYS A 224 -19.07 8.96 -0.18
CA LYS A 224 -18.85 10.26 0.46
C LYS A 224 -19.22 10.21 1.95
#